data_d20615b7fc8bf74b3f2c98c50cb25a61
#
_entry.id   d20615b7fc8bf74b3f2c98c50cb25a61
#
_cell.length_a   1.000
_cell.length_b   1.000
_cell.length_c   1.000
_cell.angle_alpha   90.00
_cell.angle_beta   90.00
_cell.angle_gamma   90.00
#
_symmetry.space_group_name_H-M   'P 1'
#
loop_
_entity.id
_entity.type
_entity.pdbx_description
1 polymer ?
#
loop_
_entity_poly.entity_id
_entity_poly.type
_entity_poly.pdbx_seq_one_letter_code
_entity_poly.pdbx_strand_id
1 'polypeptide(L)'
;TNATRFPTFVSGSTGNRFIRVDTSYNYNPSTKTLQVAKINQINTTGLSTIGGYTFPLIADDGDNGQVLATDGSGTLSFVTAESGAGTATTISQNGYTATANQTTFTLPNLHNDGTKTYPVEVFFNGLRARVGAGASFDYQLSGTQQIVFNNGLAVGTRVVTKVGYGHTIDERQFTASEGDTTFTITGEQATQNKFHCYLNGVLLRRGTDFTAGSPIVFSVATKAGDEVIIMNANAEELFVANEGQTKFTATDTSTTSTNIQVYLNGIFQEIGTDYTLGNPSVTVINPATGLTKGDNFDIVITR
;
A
#
# COMPACT_ATOMS: atom_id res chain seq x y z
N THR A 1 -36.30 36.42 -28.23
CA THR A 1 -35.42 37.55 -27.87
C THR A 1 -34.52 37.13 -26.73
N ASN A 2 -33.24 37.38 -26.86
CA ASN A 2 -32.19 37.01 -25.87
C ASN A 2 -32.15 38.06 -24.73
N ALA A 3 -33.28 38.27 -24.06
CA ALA A 3 -33.38 39.24 -22.97
C ALA A 3 -33.33 38.55 -21.61
N THR A 4 -32.42 39.00 -20.76
CA THR A 4 -32.36 38.59 -19.36
C THR A 4 -33.63 39.01 -18.63
N ARG A 5 -34.23 38.11 -17.87
CA ARG A 5 -35.41 38.36 -17.05
C ARG A 5 -35.07 38.16 -15.59
N PHE A 6 -35.56 39.02 -14.74
CA PHE A 6 -35.42 38.95 -13.30
C PHE A 6 -36.72 38.47 -12.68
N PRO A 7 -36.71 37.39 -11.89
CA PRO A 7 -37.87 36.96 -11.14
C PRO A 7 -38.31 38.04 -10.16
N THR A 8 -39.62 38.24 -10.04
CA THR A 8 -40.20 39.15 -9.05
C THR A 8 -40.73 38.33 -7.87
N PHE A 9 -40.42 38.77 -6.67
CA PHE A 9 -40.87 38.17 -5.43
C PHE A 9 -41.79 39.11 -4.69
N VAL A 10 -42.80 38.58 -4.03
CA VAL A 10 -43.70 39.32 -3.16
C VAL A 10 -43.37 39.12 -1.70
N SER A 11 -43.52 40.14 -0.89
CA SER A 11 -43.07 40.14 0.51
C SER A 11 -43.98 39.38 1.50
N GLY A 12 -45.00 38.69 1.02
CA GLY A 12 -45.91 37.93 1.88
C GLY A 12 -47.04 37.24 1.14
N SER A 13 -47.84 36.43 1.82
CA SER A 13 -48.99 35.69 1.25
C SER A 13 -50.34 36.38 1.35
N THR A 14 -50.48 37.45 2.16
CA THR A 14 -51.70 38.21 2.35
C THR A 14 -51.41 39.70 2.55
N GLY A 15 -52.35 40.61 2.22
CA GLY A 15 -52.26 42.07 2.39
C GLY A 15 -51.57 42.81 1.23
N ASN A 16 -51.29 44.13 1.42
CA ASN A 16 -50.54 44.95 0.47
C ASN A 16 -49.09 44.48 0.37
N ARG A 17 -48.62 44.27 -0.84
CA ARG A 17 -47.31 43.67 -1.09
C ARG A 17 -46.46 44.57 -1.98
N PHE A 18 -45.19 44.64 -1.61
CA PHE A 18 -44.20 45.26 -2.48
C PHE A 18 -43.62 44.19 -3.41
N ILE A 19 -43.57 44.48 -4.70
CA ILE A 19 -42.84 43.68 -5.66
C ILE A 19 -41.37 44.00 -5.50
N ARG A 20 -40.57 42.96 -5.25
CA ARG A 20 -39.11 43.06 -5.16
C ARG A 20 -38.50 42.34 -6.36
N VAL A 21 -37.48 42.96 -6.93
CA VAL A 21 -36.64 42.34 -7.95
C VAL A 21 -35.33 42.04 -7.31
N ASP A 22 -34.93 40.78 -7.36
CA ASP A 22 -33.62 40.37 -6.90
C ASP A 22 -32.69 40.16 -8.10
N THR A 23 -31.69 41.02 -8.20
CA THR A 23 -30.70 40.97 -9.30
C THR A 23 -29.71 39.84 -9.19
N SER A 24 -29.68 39.13 -8.04
CA SER A 24 -28.91 37.90 -7.86
C SER A 24 -29.49 36.68 -8.58
N TYR A 25 -30.72 36.82 -9.09
CA TYR A 25 -31.41 35.80 -9.87
C TYR A 25 -31.73 36.35 -11.25
N ASN A 26 -31.29 35.72 -12.31
CA ASN A 26 -31.67 36.07 -13.65
C ASN A 26 -32.00 34.84 -14.50
N TYR A 27 -32.97 34.96 -15.37
CA TYR A 27 -33.37 33.91 -16.29
C TYR A 27 -33.22 34.37 -17.73
N ASN A 28 -32.52 33.59 -18.54
CA ASN A 28 -32.43 33.83 -19.99
C ASN A 28 -33.33 32.83 -20.71
N PRO A 29 -34.45 33.32 -21.30
CA PRO A 29 -35.41 32.44 -21.99
C PRO A 29 -34.84 31.76 -23.23
N SER A 30 -33.89 32.37 -23.92
CA SER A 30 -33.30 31.82 -25.15
C SER A 30 -32.39 30.63 -24.86
N THR A 31 -31.65 30.68 -23.77
CA THR A 31 -30.77 29.62 -23.36
C THR A 31 -31.40 28.68 -22.30
N LYS A 32 -32.60 29.04 -21.82
CA LYS A 32 -33.30 28.35 -20.71
C LYS A 32 -32.45 28.25 -19.43
N THR A 33 -31.59 29.25 -19.22
CA THR A 33 -30.65 29.27 -18.11
C THR A 33 -31.17 30.18 -17.00
N LEU A 34 -31.19 29.65 -15.76
CA LEU A 34 -31.35 30.42 -14.53
C LEU A 34 -29.98 30.59 -13.86
N GLN A 35 -29.56 31.84 -13.68
CA GLN A 35 -28.36 32.16 -12.90
C GLN A 35 -28.76 32.61 -11.51
N VAL A 36 -28.14 32.02 -10.50
CA VAL A 36 -28.28 32.34 -9.09
C VAL A 36 -26.90 32.49 -8.46
N ALA A 37 -26.72 33.53 -7.63
CA ALA A 37 -25.43 33.78 -7.00
C ALA A 37 -25.06 32.68 -5.98
N LYS A 38 -26.06 32.10 -5.30
CA LYS A 38 -25.87 31.00 -4.34
C LYS A 38 -27.14 30.17 -4.21
N ILE A 39 -27.02 28.87 -4.29
CA ILE A 39 -28.07 27.90 -3.99
C ILE A 39 -27.67 27.20 -2.70
N ASN A 40 -28.41 27.44 -1.60
CA ASN A 40 -28.14 26.80 -0.33
C ASN A 40 -28.73 25.38 -0.24
N GLN A 41 -29.80 25.14 -0.98
CA GLN A 41 -30.50 23.85 -1.00
C GLN A 41 -31.22 23.68 -2.33
N ILE A 42 -31.05 22.53 -2.93
CA ILE A 42 -31.86 22.06 -4.07
C ILE A 42 -32.77 20.95 -3.54
N ASN A 43 -34.07 21.20 -3.52
CA ASN A 43 -35.05 20.20 -3.13
C ASN A 43 -35.76 19.71 -4.40
N THR A 44 -35.52 18.45 -4.76
CA THR A 44 -36.12 17.83 -5.96
C THR A 44 -36.81 16.54 -5.55
N THR A 45 -37.97 16.29 -6.19
CA THR A 45 -38.73 15.04 -6.03
C THR A 45 -38.38 14.01 -7.10
N GLY A 46 -37.37 14.28 -7.90
CA GLY A 46 -36.91 13.43 -8.99
C GLY A 46 -35.39 13.45 -9.14
N LEU A 47 -34.89 12.70 -10.09
CA LEU A 47 -33.45 12.67 -10.44
C LEU A 47 -32.98 14.10 -10.78
N SER A 48 -31.90 14.53 -10.13
CA SER A 48 -31.28 15.83 -10.43
C SER A 48 -30.02 15.60 -11.26
N THR A 49 -29.89 16.30 -12.37
CA THR A 49 -28.69 16.29 -13.19
C THR A 49 -27.96 17.62 -13.04
N ILE A 50 -26.73 17.61 -12.60
CA ILE A 50 -25.87 18.77 -12.44
C ILE A 50 -24.58 18.54 -13.24
N GLY A 51 -24.28 19.44 -14.18
CA GLY A 51 -23.07 19.34 -14.98
C GLY A 51 -22.97 18.07 -15.84
N GLY A 52 -24.09 17.45 -16.22
CA GLY A 52 -24.14 16.20 -16.96
C GLY A 52 -24.15 14.95 -16.09
N TYR A 53 -24.00 15.09 -14.79
CA TYR A 53 -24.08 13.96 -13.84
C TYR A 53 -25.45 13.87 -13.23
N THR A 54 -26.03 12.68 -13.26
CA THR A 54 -27.31 12.38 -12.61
C THR A 54 -27.04 11.93 -11.19
N PHE A 55 -27.53 12.70 -10.22
CA PHE A 55 -27.45 12.35 -8.81
C PHE A 55 -28.60 11.39 -8.47
N PRO A 56 -28.36 10.37 -7.65
CA PRO A 56 -29.41 9.50 -7.16
C PRO A 56 -30.46 10.33 -6.39
N LEU A 57 -31.72 9.89 -6.39
CA LEU A 57 -32.72 10.36 -5.46
C LEU A 57 -32.22 10.05 -4.04
N ILE A 58 -31.70 11.08 -3.39
CA ILE A 58 -31.20 10.94 -2.02
C ILE A 58 -32.42 10.99 -1.09
N ALA A 59 -33.09 9.85 -0.95
CA ALA A 59 -33.97 9.63 0.20
C ALA A 59 -33.12 9.31 1.45
N ASP A 60 -31.85 9.02 1.23
CA ASP A 60 -30.87 8.59 2.21
C ASP A 60 -29.49 9.14 1.80
N ASP A 61 -28.61 9.39 2.74
CA ASP A 61 -27.23 9.86 2.50
C ASP A 61 -26.24 8.70 2.26
N GLY A 62 -26.78 7.50 2.01
CA GLY A 62 -26.04 6.24 1.91
C GLY A 62 -25.79 5.61 3.28
N ASP A 63 -25.36 4.35 3.25
CA ASP A 63 -24.97 3.63 4.45
C ASP A 63 -23.53 3.98 4.90
N ASN A 64 -23.26 3.77 6.18
CA ASN A 64 -21.92 3.97 6.71
C ASN A 64 -20.88 3.12 5.94
N GLY A 65 -19.87 3.79 5.38
CA GLY A 65 -18.84 3.17 4.56
C GLY A 65 -19.13 3.15 3.06
N GLN A 66 -20.23 3.74 2.62
CA GLN A 66 -20.49 3.96 1.21
C GLN A 66 -19.88 5.27 0.70
N VAL A 67 -19.52 5.29 -0.57
CA VAL A 67 -19.01 6.47 -1.30
C VAL A 67 -19.88 6.73 -2.52
N LEU A 68 -19.97 7.99 -2.91
CA LEU A 68 -20.64 8.35 -4.15
C LEU A 68 -19.70 8.07 -5.33
N ALA A 69 -20.08 7.12 -6.18
CA ALA A 69 -19.30 6.67 -7.32
C ALA A 69 -20.00 6.95 -8.63
N THR A 70 -19.23 7.13 -9.71
CA THR A 70 -19.72 7.27 -11.07
C THR A 70 -19.62 5.95 -11.83
N ASP A 71 -20.61 5.68 -12.70
CA ASP A 71 -20.59 4.55 -13.63
C ASP A 71 -19.78 4.84 -14.93
N GLY A 72 -19.18 6.03 -15.03
CA GLY A 72 -18.50 6.50 -16.25
C GLY A 72 -19.44 6.99 -17.36
N SER A 73 -20.76 6.84 -17.19
CA SER A 73 -21.80 7.22 -18.16
C SER A 73 -22.65 8.39 -17.68
N GLY A 74 -22.22 9.06 -16.59
CA GLY A 74 -22.88 10.24 -16.03
C GLY A 74 -23.87 9.96 -14.90
N THR A 75 -23.98 8.71 -14.42
CA THR A 75 -24.81 8.36 -13.26
C THR A 75 -23.93 8.25 -12.02
N LEU A 76 -24.44 8.77 -10.90
CA LEU A 76 -23.83 8.64 -9.59
C LEU A 76 -24.70 7.73 -8.72
N SER A 77 -24.07 6.85 -7.95
CA SER A 77 -24.72 5.95 -6.99
C SER A 77 -23.89 5.79 -5.74
N PHE A 78 -24.53 5.50 -4.61
CA PHE A 78 -23.80 5.06 -3.42
C PHE A 78 -23.37 3.62 -3.60
N VAL A 79 -22.08 3.38 -3.47
CA VAL A 79 -21.51 2.03 -3.50
C VAL A 79 -20.71 1.82 -2.23
N THR A 80 -20.72 0.61 -1.70
CA THR A 80 -19.80 0.27 -0.60
C THR A 80 -18.39 0.54 -1.07
N ALA A 81 -17.66 1.37 -0.33
CA ALA A 81 -16.26 1.55 -0.59
C ALA A 81 -15.61 0.18 -0.54
N GLU A 82 -15.18 -0.34 -1.70
CA GLU A 82 -14.38 -1.55 -1.68
C GLU A 82 -13.16 -1.26 -0.79
N SER A 83 -12.92 -2.11 0.18
CA SER A 83 -11.72 -2.05 1.01
C SER A 83 -10.51 -2.20 0.07
N GLY A 84 -9.99 -1.08 -0.41
CA GLY A 84 -8.94 -1.06 -1.43
C GLY A 84 -9.01 0.06 -2.46
N ALA A 85 -10.16 0.75 -2.62
CA ALA A 85 -10.25 1.92 -3.48
C ALA A 85 -9.74 3.17 -2.75
N GLY A 86 -8.44 3.39 -2.73
CA GLY A 86 -7.83 4.66 -2.33
C GLY A 86 -7.58 4.87 -0.84
N THR A 87 -7.66 3.85 0.00
CA THR A 87 -7.26 3.93 1.40
C THR A 87 -5.93 3.26 1.66
N ALA A 88 -5.22 3.78 2.63
CA ALA A 88 -3.91 3.39 3.09
C ALA A 88 -3.60 1.90 2.84
N THR A 89 -2.47 1.64 2.20
CA THR A 89 -1.91 0.31 1.98
C THR A 89 -1.91 -0.47 3.29
N THR A 90 -2.89 -1.32 3.50
CA THR A 90 -2.91 -2.16 4.69
C THR A 90 -2.08 -3.40 4.41
N ILE A 91 -0.92 -3.50 5.05
CA ILE A 91 -0.10 -4.71 5.02
C ILE A 91 -0.48 -5.54 6.24
N SER A 92 -0.88 -6.79 6.01
CA SER A 92 -1.13 -7.74 7.09
C SER A 92 0.10 -8.64 7.28
N GLN A 93 0.67 -8.63 8.48
CA GLN A 93 1.78 -9.50 8.85
C GLN A 93 1.30 -10.60 9.78
N ASN A 94 1.70 -11.84 9.53
CA ASN A 94 1.36 -12.99 10.33
C ASN A 94 2.56 -13.93 10.49
N GLY A 95 2.78 -14.39 11.72
CA GLY A 95 3.84 -15.31 12.08
C GLY A 95 3.32 -16.72 12.32
N TYR A 96 4.10 -17.72 11.92
CA TYR A 96 3.84 -19.14 12.11
C TYR A 96 5.11 -19.85 12.60
N THR A 97 4.92 -20.95 13.31
CA THR A 97 6.01 -21.88 13.66
C THR A 97 5.73 -23.19 12.94
N ALA A 98 6.63 -23.65 12.10
CA ALA A 98 6.47 -24.87 11.33
C ALA A 98 6.53 -26.12 12.20
N THR A 99 5.67 -27.08 11.90
CA THR A 99 5.81 -28.48 12.36
C THR A 99 6.76 -29.23 11.41
N ALA A 100 7.19 -30.43 11.82
CA ALA A 100 8.12 -31.21 11.00
C ALA A 100 7.53 -31.49 9.58
N ASN A 101 8.31 -31.20 8.55
CA ASN A 101 7.94 -31.36 7.14
C ASN A 101 6.68 -30.60 6.70
N GLN A 102 6.30 -29.56 7.43
CA GLN A 102 5.18 -28.73 7.02
C GLN A 102 5.52 -27.96 5.75
N THR A 103 4.63 -28.00 4.78
CA THR A 103 4.77 -27.26 3.51
C THR A 103 3.71 -26.20 3.33
N THR A 104 2.51 -26.37 3.91
CA THR A 104 1.36 -25.50 3.66
C THR A 104 1.02 -24.64 4.86
N PHE A 105 0.83 -23.35 4.61
CA PHE A 105 0.38 -22.37 5.59
C PHE A 105 -0.82 -21.61 5.03
N THR A 106 -1.88 -21.53 5.84
CA THR A 106 -3.08 -20.77 5.48
C THR A 106 -2.92 -19.34 5.98
N LEU A 107 -3.04 -18.40 5.06
CA LEU A 107 -3.00 -16.97 5.36
C LEU A 107 -4.33 -16.54 6.00
N PRO A 108 -4.37 -15.67 7.01
CA PRO A 108 -5.61 -15.15 7.57
C PRO A 108 -6.33 -14.22 6.59
N ASN A 109 -5.61 -13.65 5.64
CA ASN A 109 -6.14 -12.76 4.62
C ASN A 109 -5.96 -13.36 3.22
N LEU A 110 -6.88 -13.05 2.32
CA LEU A 110 -6.82 -13.49 0.93
C LEU A 110 -5.63 -12.82 0.22
N HIS A 111 -4.81 -13.61 -0.48
CA HIS A 111 -3.86 -13.08 -1.46
C HIS A 111 -4.48 -12.99 -2.87
N ASN A 112 -5.63 -13.62 -3.07
CA ASN A 112 -6.41 -13.57 -4.30
C ASN A 112 -7.90 -13.65 -3.94
N ASP A 113 -8.66 -12.60 -4.23
CA ASP A 113 -10.09 -12.52 -3.96
C ASP A 113 -10.95 -12.94 -5.17
N GLY A 114 -10.31 -13.46 -6.23
CA GLY A 114 -10.95 -13.84 -7.48
C GLY A 114 -11.02 -12.69 -8.49
N THR A 115 -10.78 -11.45 -8.07
CA THR A 115 -10.73 -10.26 -8.95
C THR A 115 -9.36 -9.61 -8.96
N LYS A 116 -8.66 -9.65 -7.82
CA LYS A 116 -7.32 -9.06 -7.64
C LYS A 116 -6.39 -10.05 -6.96
N THR A 117 -5.12 -9.98 -7.34
CA THR A 117 -4.03 -10.68 -6.66
C THR A 117 -3.22 -9.67 -5.86
N TYR A 118 -3.06 -9.94 -4.59
CA TYR A 118 -2.28 -9.12 -3.68
C TYR A 118 -0.88 -9.71 -3.52
N PRO A 119 0.17 -8.89 -3.49
CA PRO A 119 1.53 -9.35 -3.29
C PRO A 119 1.68 -10.00 -1.91
N VAL A 120 2.40 -11.10 -1.88
CA VAL A 120 2.74 -11.84 -0.66
C VAL A 120 4.26 -11.92 -0.55
N GLU A 121 4.79 -11.39 0.54
CA GLU A 121 6.17 -11.60 0.92
C GLU A 121 6.23 -12.67 2.01
N VAL A 122 7.16 -13.58 1.88
CA VAL A 122 7.38 -14.66 2.83
C VAL A 122 8.82 -14.64 3.32
N PHE A 123 8.99 -14.75 4.63
CA PHE A 123 10.29 -14.87 5.27
C PHE A 123 10.31 -16.15 6.10
N PHE A 124 11.36 -16.92 6.00
CA PHE A 124 11.59 -18.08 6.86
C PHE A 124 12.91 -17.90 7.63
N ASN A 125 12.84 -18.00 8.95
CA ASN A 125 13.93 -17.64 9.84
C ASN A 125 14.58 -16.27 9.51
N GLY A 126 13.74 -15.30 9.08
CA GLY A 126 14.18 -13.96 8.72
C GLY A 126 14.74 -13.79 7.30
N LEU A 127 14.95 -14.87 6.56
CA LEU A 127 15.40 -14.82 5.17
C LEU A 127 14.18 -14.68 4.23
N ARG A 128 14.27 -13.79 3.25
CA ARG A 128 13.23 -13.64 2.24
C ARG A 128 13.18 -14.83 1.31
N ALA A 129 12.00 -15.42 1.17
CA ALA A 129 11.74 -16.54 0.29
C ALA A 129 11.43 -16.10 -1.15
N ARG A 130 11.84 -16.88 -2.14
CA ARG A 130 11.52 -16.70 -3.56
C ARG A 130 10.20 -17.35 -3.90
N VAL A 131 9.31 -16.58 -4.53
CA VAL A 131 8.02 -17.08 -5.03
C VAL A 131 8.17 -17.65 -6.44
N GLY A 132 7.59 -18.82 -6.68
CA GLY A 132 7.53 -19.44 -8.00
C GLY A 132 7.29 -20.95 -7.93
N ALA A 133 7.07 -21.55 -9.09
CA ALA A 133 6.88 -23.00 -9.21
C ALA A 133 8.19 -23.70 -9.60
N GLY A 134 8.45 -24.85 -8.96
CA GLY A 134 9.61 -25.69 -9.25
C GLY A 134 10.73 -25.58 -8.21
N ALA A 135 11.72 -26.47 -8.32
CA ALA A 135 12.77 -26.67 -7.31
C ALA A 135 13.71 -25.47 -7.10
N SER A 136 13.70 -24.51 -8.01
CA SER A 136 14.53 -23.30 -7.91
C SER A 136 13.88 -22.18 -7.08
N PHE A 137 12.69 -22.41 -6.53
CA PHE A 137 11.93 -21.44 -5.74
C PHE A 137 11.61 -22.04 -4.37
N ASP A 138 11.36 -21.18 -3.39
CA ASP A 138 11.11 -21.63 -2.02
C ASP A 138 9.64 -22.00 -1.82
N TYR A 139 8.73 -21.18 -2.37
CA TYR A 139 7.29 -21.36 -2.20
C TYR A 139 6.50 -20.92 -3.43
N GLN A 140 5.26 -21.37 -3.48
CA GLN A 140 4.24 -20.92 -4.44
C GLN A 140 2.96 -20.51 -3.74
N LEU A 141 2.18 -19.66 -4.40
CA LEU A 141 0.83 -19.31 -3.98
C LEU A 141 -0.15 -20.40 -4.43
N SER A 142 -1.10 -20.76 -3.59
CA SER A 142 -2.11 -21.78 -3.87
C SER A 142 -3.50 -21.34 -3.43
N GLY A 143 -4.50 -21.54 -4.30
CA GLY A 143 -5.87 -21.13 -4.05
C GLY A 143 -5.98 -19.62 -3.80
N THR A 144 -6.75 -19.25 -2.79
CA THR A 144 -7.01 -17.84 -2.44
C THR A 144 -6.26 -17.38 -1.18
N GLN A 145 -5.82 -18.32 -0.32
CA GLN A 145 -5.31 -18.04 1.02
C GLN A 145 -4.12 -18.90 1.45
N GLN A 146 -3.43 -19.58 0.54
CA GLN A 146 -2.37 -20.49 0.93
C GLN A 146 -1.04 -20.14 0.29
N ILE A 147 0.03 -20.36 1.07
CA ILE A 147 1.38 -20.51 0.56
C ILE A 147 1.79 -21.98 0.74
N VAL A 148 2.52 -22.50 -0.24
CA VAL A 148 3.01 -23.88 -0.23
C VAL A 148 4.51 -23.86 -0.51
N PHE A 149 5.31 -24.25 0.49
CA PHE A 149 6.74 -24.41 0.32
C PHE A 149 7.03 -25.65 -0.54
N ASN A 150 8.00 -25.52 -1.42
CA ASN A 150 8.40 -26.62 -2.32
C ASN A 150 9.11 -27.76 -1.57
N ASN A 151 9.71 -27.44 -0.42
CA ASN A 151 10.32 -28.43 0.48
C ASN A 151 9.70 -28.34 1.87
N GLY A 152 9.60 -29.48 2.56
CA GLY A 152 9.12 -29.51 3.95
C GLY A 152 10.05 -28.76 4.89
N LEU A 153 9.49 -27.89 5.72
CA LEU A 153 10.25 -27.10 6.67
C LEU A 153 10.62 -27.92 7.91
N ALA A 154 11.76 -27.60 8.50
CA ALA A 154 12.15 -28.18 9.78
C ALA A 154 11.19 -27.71 10.90
N VAL A 155 11.01 -28.57 11.92
CA VAL A 155 10.25 -28.19 13.11
C VAL A 155 10.87 -26.96 13.77
N GLY A 156 10.03 -26.00 14.16
CA GLY A 156 10.46 -24.75 14.78
C GLY A 156 10.89 -23.65 13.79
N THR A 157 10.91 -23.92 12.49
CA THR A 157 11.15 -22.85 11.49
C THR A 157 10.09 -21.76 11.64
N ARG A 158 10.53 -20.54 11.85
CA ARG A 158 9.65 -19.37 11.87
C ARG A 158 9.33 -18.96 10.43
N VAL A 159 8.03 -18.82 10.12
CA VAL A 159 7.56 -18.33 8.85
C VAL A 159 6.77 -17.07 9.11
N VAL A 160 7.16 -15.97 8.51
CA VAL A 160 6.43 -14.70 8.56
C VAL A 160 5.92 -14.37 7.18
N THR A 161 4.66 -14.04 7.08
CA THR A 161 4.01 -13.67 5.81
C THR A 161 3.52 -12.24 5.90
N LYS A 162 3.67 -11.50 4.80
CA LYS A 162 3.11 -10.15 4.63
C LYS A 162 2.23 -10.15 3.38
N VAL A 163 0.98 -9.78 3.53
CA VAL A 163 0.04 -9.62 2.42
C VAL A 163 -0.27 -8.14 2.29
N GLY A 164 0.06 -7.55 1.14
CA GLY A 164 -0.15 -6.12 0.88
C GLY A 164 -1.43 -5.87 0.09
N TYR A 165 -2.31 -5.03 0.61
CA TYR A 165 -3.51 -4.57 -0.09
C TYR A 165 -3.23 -3.20 -0.73
N GLY A 166 -3.49 -3.09 -2.03
CA GLY A 166 -3.30 -1.83 -2.77
C GLY A 166 -1.85 -1.46 -3.10
N HIS A 167 -0.89 -2.32 -2.82
CA HIS A 167 0.52 -2.13 -3.15
C HIS A 167 0.92 -3.05 -4.30
N THR A 168 1.61 -2.50 -5.30
CA THR A 168 2.22 -3.28 -6.38
C THR A 168 3.69 -3.48 -6.07
N ILE A 169 4.11 -4.73 -5.87
CA ILE A 169 5.53 -5.07 -5.78
C ILE A 169 6.01 -5.42 -7.18
N ASP A 170 6.86 -4.58 -7.74
CA ASP A 170 7.59 -4.93 -8.97
C ASP A 170 8.91 -5.60 -8.56
N GLU A 171 8.95 -6.90 -8.72
CA GLU A 171 10.04 -7.77 -8.31
C GLU A 171 10.73 -8.40 -9.51
N ARG A 172 12.07 -8.42 -9.48
CA ARG A 172 12.90 -9.13 -10.45
C ARG A 172 13.75 -10.15 -9.71
N GLN A 173 13.73 -11.38 -10.20
CA GLN A 173 14.49 -12.51 -9.62
C GLN A 173 15.54 -12.96 -10.62
N PHE A 174 16.76 -13.17 -10.12
CA PHE A 174 17.91 -13.67 -10.89
C PHE A 174 18.53 -14.87 -10.17
N THR A 175 19.07 -15.79 -10.95
CA THR A 175 20.03 -16.78 -10.49
C THR A 175 21.40 -16.35 -11.02
N ALA A 176 22.32 -16.03 -10.12
CA ALA A 176 23.60 -15.46 -10.50
C ALA A 176 24.55 -16.52 -11.05
N SER A 177 25.47 -16.09 -11.92
CA SER A 177 26.65 -16.86 -12.31
C SER A 177 27.83 -16.53 -11.40
N GLU A 178 28.86 -17.36 -11.45
CA GLU A 178 30.11 -17.12 -10.72
C GLU A 178 30.74 -15.81 -11.15
N GLY A 179 30.96 -14.92 -10.22
CA GLY A 179 31.61 -13.64 -10.45
C GLY A 179 30.69 -12.50 -10.90
N ASP A 180 29.38 -12.71 -11.00
CA ASP A 180 28.46 -11.63 -11.35
C ASP A 180 28.46 -10.53 -10.28
N THR A 181 28.53 -9.30 -10.74
CA THR A 181 28.39 -8.10 -9.87
C THR A 181 27.32 -7.15 -10.38
N THR A 182 26.78 -7.35 -11.56
CA THR A 182 25.85 -6.42 -12.21
C THR A 182 24.55 -7.08 -12.58
N PHE A 183 23.44 -6.46 -12.18
CA PHE A 183 22.09 -6.95 -12.46
C PHE A 183 21.29 -5.85 -13.15
N THR A 184 20.88 -6.10 -14.40
CA THR A 184 20.14 -5.12 -15.19
C THR A 184 18.64 -5.25 -14.94
N ILE A 185 18.01 -4.15 -14.56
CA ILE A 185 16.58 -4.03 -14.39
C ILE A 185 16.01 -3.17 -15.51
N THR A 186 14.75 -3.40 -15.86
CA THR A 186 14.04 -2.68 -16.93
C THR A 186 12.69 -2.21 -16.43
N GLY A 187 12.08 -1.24 -17.14
CA GLY A 187 10.77 -0.70 -16.79
C GLY A 187 10.84 0.45 -15.78
N GLU A 188 9.77 0.64 -15.03
CA GLU A 188 9.66 1.75 -14.07
C GLU A 188 10.70 1.68 -12.96
N GLN A 189 11.10 0.49 -12.54
CA GLN A 189 12.18 0.31 -11.55
C GLN A 189 13.47 1.01 -11.97
N ALA A 190 13.87 0.90 -13.24
CA ALA A 190 15.11 1.47 -13.74
C ALA A 190 15.19 3.00 -13.60
N THR A 191 14.05 3.68 -13.54
CA THR A 191 13.96 5.15 -13.46
C THR A 191 13.95 5.69 -12.04
N GLN A 192 13.58 4.88 -11.06
CA GLN A 192 13.34 5.35 -9.68
C GLN A 192 14.60 5.41 -8.82
N ASN A 193 15.68 4.70 -9.19
CA ASN A 193 16.92 4.57 -8.41
C ASN A 193 16.71 4.21 -6.92
N LYS A 194 15.59 3.56 -6.61
CA LYS A 194 15.21 3.14 -5.27
C LYS A 194 14.89 1.66 -5.30
N PHE A 195 15.79 0.85 -4.76
CA PHE A 195 15.67 -0.60 -4.80
C PHE A 195 16.02 -1.20 -3.46
N HIS A 196 15.31 -2.27 -3.11
CA HIS A 196 15.76 -3.26 -2.14
C HIS A 196 16.36 -4.43 -2.90
N CYS A 197 17.54 -4.84 -2.50
CA CYS A 197 18.24 -5.98 -3.07
C CYS A 197 18.41 -7.04 -1.99
N TYR A 198 18.11 -8.27 -2.33
CA TYR A 198 18.35 -9.42 -1.45
C TYR A 198 19.31 -10.37 -2.15
N LEU A 199 20.27 -10.88 -1.39
CA LEU A 199 21.18 -11.95 -1.82
C LEU A 199 20.93 -13.15 -0.91
N ASN A 200 20.49 -14.26 -1.49
CA ASN A 200 20.12 -15.47 -0.75
C ASN A 200 19.15 -15.18 0.42
N GLY A 201 18.20 -14.28 0.19
CA GLY A 201 17.18 -13.86 1.17
C GLY A 201 17.61 -12.79 2.17
N VAL A 202 18.89 -12.44 2.23
CA VAL A 202 19.43 -11.39 3.12
C VAL A 202 19.29 -10.03 2.44
N LEU A 203 18.70 -9.04 3.12
CA LEU A 203 18.63 -7.67 2.63
C LEU A 203 20.03 -7.06 2.58
N LEU A 204 20.41 -6.53 1.43
CA LEU A 204 21.65 -5.80 1.20
C LEU A 204 21.46 -4.30 1.48
N ARG A 205 22.49 -3.66 2.02
CA ARG A 205 22.52 -2.22 2.28
C ARG A 205 22.94 -1.43 1.06
N ARG A 206 22.10 -0.50 0.65
CA ARG A 206 22.44 0.46 -0.40
C ARG A 206 23.58 1.38 0.04
N GLY A 207 24.54 1.61 -0.89
CA GLY A 207 25.72 2.42 -0.65
C GLY A 207 26.87 1.68 0.04
N THR A 208 26.59 0.51 0.63
CA THR A 208 27.59 -0.38 1.24
C THR A 208 27.76 -1.65 0.43
N ASP A 209 26.68 -2.40 0.27
CA ASP A 209 26.70 -3.71 -0.39
C ASP A 209 26.40 -3.60 -1.88
N PHE A 210 25.65 -2.57 -2.28
CA PHE A 210 25.38 -2.31 -3.68
C PHE A 210 25.20 -0.82 -3.98
N THR A 211 25.39 -0.45 -5.25
CA THR A 211 25.07 0.88 -5.80
C THR A 211 23.80 0.76 -6.64
N ALA A 212 22.81 1.63 -6.35
CA ALA A 212 21.58 1.70 -7.11
C ALA A 212 21.81 2.32 -8.49
N GLY A 213 21.14 1.80 -9.49
CA GLY A 213 21.21 2.25 -10.87
C GLY A 213 20.60 1.22 -11.82
N SER A 214 20.82 1.38 -13.09
CA SER A 214 20.55 0.35 -14.10
C SER A 214 21.77 0.26 -15.02
N PRO A 215 22.66 -0.74 -14.80
CA PRO A 215 22.52 -1.87 -13.87
C PRO A 215 22.72 -1.47 -12.40
N ILE A 216 22.19 -2.31 -11.49
CA ILE A 216 22.56 -2.34 -10.09
C ILE A 216 23.92 -3.04 -9.99
N VAL A 217 24.83 -2.49 -9.18
CA VAL A 217 26.20 -3.00 -9.05
C VAL A 217 26.45 -3.42 -7.60
N PHE A 218 26.72 -4.70 -7.39
CA PHE A 218 27.09 -5.26 -6.09
C PHE A 218 28.56 -4.99 -5.78
N SER A 219 28.85 -4.72 -4.52
CA SER A 219 30.22 -4.48 -4.03
C SER A 219 31.04 -5.78 -3.97
N VAL A 220 30.38 -6.94 -3.87
CA VAL A 220 31.00 -8.26 -3.83
C VAL A 220 30.41 -9.12 -4.94
N ALA A 221 31.27 -9.87 -5.62
CA ALA A 221 30.86 -10.81 -6.65
C ALA A 221 30.03 -11.95 -6.06
N THR A 222 28.98 -12.34 -6.78
CA THR A 222 28.13 -13.49 -6.42
C THR A 222 28.80 -14.80 -6.80
N LYS A 223 28.27 -15.90 -6.27
CA LYS A 223 28.63 -17.27 -6.67
C LYS A 223 27.60 -17.83 -7.63
N ALA A 224 27.99 -18.85 -8.38
CA ALA A 224 27.06 -19.57 -9.23
C ALA A 224 25.91 -20.19 -8.38
N GLY A 225 24.69 -19.88 -8.76
CA GLY A 225 23.49 -20.35 -8.07
C GLY A 225 23.00 -19.42 -6.96
N ASP A 226 23.72 -18.35 -6.64
CA ASP A 226 23.22 -17.34 -5.71
C ASP A 226 21.91 -16.73 -6.23
N GLU A 227 20.98 -16.52 -5.32
CA GLU A 227 19.68 -15.96 -5.60
C GLU A 227 19.68 -14.45 -5.33
N VAL A 228 19.33 -13.67 -6.35
CA VAL A 228 19.22 -12.22 -6.27
C VAL A 228 17.79 -11.80 -6.51
N ILE A 229 17.21 -11.07 -5.55
CA ILE A 229 15.89 -10.46 -5.69
C ILE A 229 16.05 -8.95 -5.66
N ILE A 230 15.50 -8.27 -6.64
CA ILE A 230 15.50 -6.81 -6.72
C ILE A 230 14.04 -6.36 -6.80
N MET A 231 13.65 -5.45 -5.93
CA MET A 231 12.27 -4.94 -5.87
C MET A 231 12.24 -3.44 -5.60
N ASN A 232 11.13 -2.80 -5.92
CA ASN A 232 10.92 -1.39 -5.64
C ASN A 232 11.13 -1.10 -4.15
N ALA A 233 11.95 -0.11 -3.86
CA ALA A 233 12.15 0.36 -2.51
C ALA A 233 11.13 1.42 -2.13
N ASN A 234 10.74 1.39 -0.88
CA ASN A 234 10.11 2.48 -0.18
C ASN A 234 11.16 3.34 0.56
N ALA A 235 10.72 4.21 1.45
CA ALA A 235 11.66 4.93 2.29
C ALA A 235 12.43 3.95 3.18
N GLU A 236 13.74 4.15 3.29
CA GLU A 236 14.63 3.31 4.08
C GLU A 236 15.44 4.21 5.01
N GLU A 237 15.48 3.84 6.28
CA GLU A 237 16.31 4.51 7.29
C GLU A 237 17.34 3.52 7.84
N LEU A 238 18.61 3.86 7.67
CA LEU A 238 19.76 3.00 7.98
C LEU A 238 20.42 3.46 9.27
N PHE A 239 20.50 2.57 10.24
CA PHE A 239 21.17 2.81 11.52
C PHE A 239 22.35 1.87 11.70
N VAL A 240 23.35 2.32 12.45
CA VAL A 240 24.42 1.48 12.99
C VAL A 240 24.29 1.54 14.51
N ALA A 241 24.11 0.39 15.14
CA ALA A 241 23.86 0.30 16.56
C ALA A 241 25.11 0.64 17.40
N ASN A 242 24.86 1.25 18.57
CA ASN A 242 25.83 1.29 19.66
C ASN A 242 25.66 0.06 20.55
N GLU A 243 26.68 -0.24 21.36
CA GLU A 243 26.63 -1.33 22.32
C GLU A 243 25.43 -1.19 23.26
N GLY A 244 24.61 -2.23 23.34
CA GLY A 244 23.42 -2.27 24.18
C GLY A 244 22.26 -1.41 23.71
N GLN A 245 22.31 -0.85 22.49
CA GLN A 245 21.23 -0.03 21.97
C GLN A 245 20.00 -0.88 21.70
N THR A 246 18.85 -0.43 22.21
CA THR A 246 17.55 -1.10 22.01
C THR A 246 16.52 -0.23 21.28
N LYS A 247 16.73 1.08 21.19
CA LYS A 247 15.74 2.00 20.64
C LYS A 247 16.28 2.77 19.44
N PHE A 248 15.49 2.77 18.37
CA PHE A 248 15.74 3.49 17.14
C PHE A 248 14.53 4.36 16.83
N THR A 249 14.75 5.61 16.43
CA THR A 249 13.66 6.55 16.15
C THR A 249 13.72 6.91 14.68
N ALA A 250 12.69 6.51 13.94
CA ALA A 250 12.54 6.88 12.54
C ALA A 250 12.24 8.39 12.41
N THR A 251 12.75 9.00 11.36
CA THR A 251 12.44 10.41 11.01
C THR A 251 11.03 10.52 10.44
N ASP A 252 10.55 9.46 9.79
CA ASP A 252 9.17 9.38 9.31
C ASP A 252 8.23 9.05 10.46
N THR A 253 7.37 10.01 10.81
CA THR A 253 6.39 9.88 11.90
C THR A 253 5.15 9.07 11.51
N SER A 254 5.05 8.63 10.26
CA SER A 254 3.94 7.80 9.77
C SER A 254 4.15 6.30 9.99
N THR A 255 5.17 5.91 10.75
CA THR A 255 5.49 4.49 11.01
C THR A 255 4.38 3.81 11.81
N THR A 256 3.83 2.75 11.25
CA THR A 256 2.82 1.88 11.88
C THR A 256 3.21 0.42 11.71
N SER A 257 2.63 -0.48 12.49
CA SER A 257 2.87 -1.91 12.35
C SER A 257 2.52 -2.47 10.95
N THR A 258 1.72 -1.74 10.20
CA THR A 258 1.27 -2.15 8.87
C THR A 258 2.13 -1.62 7.74
N ASN A 259 2.99 -0.62 7.99
CA ASN A 259 3.77 0.04 6.95
C ASN A 259 5.29 -0.02 7.15
N ILE A 260 5.79 -0.77 8.13
CA ILE A 260 7.23 -0.93 8.31
C ILE A 260 7.69 -2.37 8.18
N GLN A 261 8.95 -2.52 7.78
CA GLN A 261 9.73 -3.74 7.87
C GLN A 261 11.02 -3.40 8.61
N VAL A 262 11.44 -4.26 9.51
CA VAL A 262 12.65 -4.07 10.31
C VAL A 262 13.64 -5.20 10.00
N TYR A 263 14.88 -4.84 9.79
CA TYR A 263 15.96 -5.80 9.53
C TYR A 263 17.13 -5.57 10.48
N LEU A 264 17.67 -6.66 11.00
CA LEU A 264 18.91 -6.66 11.77
C LEU A 264 19.98 -7.43 10.98
N ASN A 265 21.05 -6.74 10.58
CA ASN A 265 22.09 -7.30 9.72
C ASN A 265 21.52 -7.99 8.46
N GLY A 266 20.51 -7.37 7.85
CA GLY A 266 19.82 -7.88 6.67
C GLY A 266 18.78 -8.98 6.92
N ILE A 267 18.61 -9.43 8.16
CA ILE A 267 17.65 -10.47 8.55
C ILE A 267 16.35 -9.81 9.03
N PHE A 268 15.24 -10.17 8.42
CA PHE A 268 13.91 -9.65 8.78
C PHE A 268 13.55 -9.99 10.23
N GLN A 269 13.02 -8.99 10.92
CA GLN A 269 12.58 -9.07 12.31
C GLN A 269 11.05 -9.10 12.41
N GLU A 270 10.51 -9.91 13.32
CA GLU A 270 9.09 -10.07 13.54
C GLU A 270 8.59 -9.16 14.66
N ILE A 271 7.57 -8.35 14.36
CA ILE A 271 6.93 -7.49 15.36
C ILE A 271 6.29 -8.32 16.49
N GLY A 272 6.46 -7.87 17.71
CA GLY A 272 5.96 -8.55 18.92
C GLY A 272 6.86 -9.66 19.42
N THR A 273 7.78 -10.18 18.58
CA THR A 273 8.77 -11.21 18.95
C THR A 273 10.17 -10.62 19.07
N ASP A 274 10.62 -9.89 18.06
CA ASP A 274 11.97 -9.34 17.98
C ASP A 274 12.01 -7.85 18.32
N TYR A 275 10.92 -7.15 18.04
CA TYR A 275 10.79 -5.73 18.36
C TYR A 275 9.36 -5.33 18.71
N THR A 276 9.21 -4.17 19.34
CA THR A 276 7.93 -3.48 19.54
C THR A 276 7.98 -2.13 18.85
N LEU A 277 6.80 -1.63 18.46
CA LEU A 277 6.63 -0.38 17.78
C LEU A 277 5.98 0.65 18.70
N GLY A 278 6.65 1.79 18.87
CA GLY A 278 6.08 3.00 19.45
C GLY A 278 6.32 4.13 18.45
N ASN A 279 5.26 4.71 17.90
CA ASN A 279 5.35 5.71 16.85
C ASN A 279 6.08 6.99 17.31
N PRO A 280 7.17 7.43 16.68
CA PRO A 280 7.86 6.84 15.52
C PRO A 280 9.02 5.87 15.89
N SER A 281 9.05 5.34 17.09
CA SER A 281 10.19 4.57 17.59
C SER A 281 10.01 3.07 17.41
N VAL A 282 11.10 2.37 17.11
CA VAL A 282 11.22 0.91 17.13
C VAL A 282 12.05 0.52 18.33
N THR A 283 11.56 -0.39 19.16
CA THR A 283 12.28 -0.90 20.33
C THR A 283 12.57 -2.38 20.15
N VAL A 284 13.86 -2.75 20.09
CA VAL A 284 14.33 -4.14 20.02
C VAL A 284 14.05 -4.81 21.37
N ILE A 285 13.47 -6.00 21.33
CA ILE A 285 13.21 -6.84 22.51
C ILE A 285 13.97 -8.15 22.48
N ASN A 286 14.48 -8.56 21.34
CA ASN A 286 15.33 -9.73 21.16
C ASN A 286 16.54 -9.37 20.25
N PRO A 287 17.77 -9.35 20.76
CA PRO A 287 18.14 -9.76 22.12
C PRO A 287 17.77 -8.73 23.20
N ALA A 288 17.35 -9.21 24.35
CA ALA A 288 16.94 -8.37 25.49
C ALA A 288 18.05 -7.48 26.04
N THR A 289 19.32 -7.85 25.79
CA THR A 289 20.52 -7.10 26.18
C THR A 289 20.81 -5.90 25.26
N GLY A 290 20.01 -5.73 24.18
CA GLY A 290 20.27 -4.77 23.12
C GLY A 290 21.25 -5.26 22.06
N LEU A 291 21.47 -4.43 21.06
CA LEU A 291 22.32 -4.78 19.92
C LEU A 291 23.80 -4.59 20.25
N THR A 292 24.65 -5.28 19.49
CA THR A 292 26.10 -5.13 19.55
C THR A 292 26.54 -3.89 18.74
N LYS A 293 27.58 -3.23 19.19
CA LYS A 293 28.15 -2.10 18.45
C LYS A 293 28.53 -2.50 17.04
N GLY A 294 28.02 -1.78 16.07
CA GLY A 294 28.27 -2.02 14.64
C GLY A 294 27.17 -2.83 13.95
N ASP A 295 26.21 -3.40 14.70
CA ASP A 295 25.06 -4.04 14.06
C ASP A 295 24.31 -3.05 13.16
N ASN A 296 23.93 -3.51 11.98
CA ASN A 296 23.12 -2.75 11.04
C ASN A 296 21.64 -2.97 11.37
N PHE A 297 20.94 -1.88 11.67
CA PHE A 297 19.51 -1.89 11.95
C PHE A 297 18.79 -1.01 10.92
N ASP A 298 17.99 -1.62 10.09
CA ASP A 298 17.38 -0.96 8.94
C ASP A 298 15.86 -0.99 9.09
N ILE A 299 15.25 0.20 8.96
CA ILE A 299 13.80 0.38 8.98
C ILE A 299 13.36 0.75 7.57
N VAL A 300 12.56 -0.11 6.97
CA VAL A 300 11.97 0.08 5.64
C VAL A 300 10.51 0.50 5.82
N ILE A 301 10.13 1.63 5.25
CA ILE A 301 8.79 2.20 5.38
C ILE A 301 8.07 2.08 4.04
N THR A 302 6.97 1.35 4.01
CA THR A 302 6.10 1.17 2.85
C THR A 302 5.07 2.31 2.80
N ARG A 303 4.93 2.98 1.65
CA ARG A 303 3.96 4.07 1.45
C ARG A 303 2.93 3.75 0.39
#